data_941db0a43605b66fae2b4c17cbeac63e
#
_entry.id   941db0a43605b66fae2b4c17cbeac63e
#
_cell.length_a   1.000
_cell.length_b   1.000
_cell.length_c   1.000
_cell.angle_alpha   90.00
_cell.angle_beta   90.00
_cell.angle_gamma   90.00
#
_symmetry.space_group_name_H-M   'P 1'
#
loop_
_entity.id
_entity.type
_entity.pdbx_description
1 polymer ?
#
loop_
_entity_poly.entity_id
_entity_poly.type
_entity_poly.pdbx_seq_one_letter_code
_entity_poly.pdbx_strand_id
1 'polypeptide(L)'
;MIRNRNAIRLLCLLCLLVHPAINVNLEAQTIIGQRNDSVSHPLIRHQLGFDIRPGYIVSTHSFLQGDNAQQKKIDQSLSFHFKYAFRFGKESNLGRLFPHTYQGIGVSYHTFFSPVELGNPVLVYAFQGSRIAQLLPRLSLDYEWNFGASFGWKKYDELSNPQNVLVGSKINAYINLGFLLNWQVHRYWKLAAGVDLTHFSNGNTHYPNGGLNVIGGRVGIVRTLGADEAPGSITPGRLFIKPHVSYDLVIYGATRKRGLIGDDVSSLIPGSFGVAGINFAPMYNFNNYFRAGL
;
A
#
# COMPACT_ATOMS: atom_id res chain seq x y z
N MET A 1 -29.75 -15.07 -7.77
CA MET A 1 -28.38 -14.85 -8.28
C MET A 1 -28.05 -13.35 -8.24
N ILE A 2 -27.67 -12.82 -7.07
CA ILE A 2 -27.41 -11.38 -6.86
C ILE A 2 -25.93 -11.14 -7.13
N ARG A 3 -25.65 -10.64 -8.30
CA ARG A 3 -24.30 -10.30 -8.80
C ARG A 3 -23.70 -9.19 -7.92
N ASN A 4 -22.58 -9.47 -7.30
CA ASN A 4 -21.90 -8.63 -6.30
C ASN A 4 -21.32 -7.34 -6.94
N ARG A 5 -22.20 -6.35 -7.18
CA ARG A 5 -21.87 -5.05 -7.79
C ARG A 5 -20.90 -4.20 -6.93
N ASN A 6 -20.71 -4.57 -5.68
CA ASN A 6 -19.89 -3.80 -4.72
C ASN A 6 -18.39 -4.11 -4.83
N ALA A 7 -18.00 -5.32 -5.24
CA ALA A 7 -16.60 -5.68 -5.46
C ALA A 7 -16.00 -4.93 -6.67
N ILE A 8 -16.81 -4.74 -7.72
CA ILE A 8 -16.38 -4.00 -8.93
C ILE A 8 -16.21 -2.50 -8.61
N ARG A 9 -17.05 -1.93 -7.73
CA ARG A 9 -16.95 -0.53 -7.31
C ARG A 9 -15.72 -0.25 -6.45
N LEU A 10 -15.33 -1.21 -5.59
CA LEU A 10 -14.09 -1.13 -4.80
C LEU A 10 -12.85 -1.23 -5.70
N LEU A 11 -12.88 -2.08 -6.72
CA LEU A 11 -11.79 -2.24 -7.69
C LEU A 11 -11.62 -0.97 -8.56
N CYS A 12 -12.72 -0.32 -8.96
CA CYS A 12 -12.66 0.97 -9.67
C CYS A 12 -12.11 2.11 -8.80
N LEU A 13 -12.39 2.14 -7.48
CA LEU A 13 -11.80 3.10 -6.55
C LEU A 13 -10.29 2.85 -6.36
N LEU A 14 -9.85 1.60 -6.33
CA LEU A 14 -8.44 1.23 -6.31
C LEU A 14 -7.69 1.72 -7.57
N CYS A 15 -8.30 1.63 -8.74
CA CYS A 15 -7.72 2.13 -9.99
C CYS A 15 -7.60 3.66 -10.03
N LEU A 16 -8.49 4.41 -9.36
CA LEU A 16 -8.46 5.87 -9.34
C LEU A 16 -7.40 6.44 -8.36
N LEU A 17 -7.03 5.71 -7.31
CA LEU A 17 -6.01 6.15 -6.35
C LEU A 17 -4.56 5.80 -6.77
N VAL A 18 -4.39 4.93 -7.76
CA VAL A 18 -3.06 4.58 -8.32
C VAL A 18 -2.60 5.60 -9.40
N HIS A 19 -3.37 6.65 -9.67
CA HIS A 19 -3.19 7.58 -10.79
C HIS A 19 -2.55 8.95 -10.51
N PRO A 20 -1.49 9.12 -9.72
CA PRO A 20 -0.70 10.32 -9.89
C PRO A 20 0.64 10.13 -10.58
N ALA A 21 0.98 8.93 -11.07
CA ALA A 21 2.33 8.70 -11.59
C ALA A 21 2.43 8.49 -13.12
N ILE A 22 1.33 8.50 -13.88
CA ILE A 22 1.38 8.14 -15.30
C ILE A 22 1.01 9.31 -16.24
N ASN A 23 0.91 10.54 -15.78
CA ASN A 23 0.93 11.70 -16.68
C ASN A 23 2.37 12.11 -17.01
N VAL A 24 3.17 11.18 -17.50
CA VAL A 24 4.37 11.52 -18.26
C VAL A 24 3.88 11.84 -19.67
N ASN A 25 3.85 13.13 -20.02
CA ASN A 25 3.53 13.58 -21.37
C ASN A 25 4.25 12.72 -22.40
N LEU A 26 3.50 12.21 -23.39
CA LEU A 26 4.00 11.41 -24.51
C LEU A 26 5.04 12.17 -25.39
N GLU A 27 5.28 13.44 -25.12
CA GLU A 27 6.26 14.25 -25.85
C GLU A 27 7.73 13.91 -25.58
N ALA A 28 8.01 13.08 -24.55
CA ALA A 28 9.38 12.62 -24.28
C ALA A 28 9.89 11.54 -25.27
N GLN A 29 9.09 11.11 -26.25
CA GLN A 29 9.46 10.03 -27.17
C GLN A 29 10.22 10.50 -28.43
N THR A 30 10.43 11.78 -28.64
CA THR A 30 11.05 12.27 -29.91
C THR A 30 12.56 12.49 -29.82
N ILE A 31 13.24 12.00 -28.79
CA ILE A 31 14.72 11.95 -28.79
C ILE A 31 15.15 10.48 -28.97
N ILE A 32 14.87 9.91 -30.15
CA ILE A 32 15.51 8.67 -30.60
C ILE A 32 16.83 9.06 -31.30
N GLY A 33 17.88 9.22 -30.52
CA GLY A 33 19.25 9.20 -31.00
C GLY A 33 19.74 7.77 -31.13
N GLN A 34 20.09 7.37 -32.33
CA GLN A 34 20.89 6.22 -32.79
C GLN A 34 21.11 5.06 -31.79
N ARG A 35 20.48 3.97 -32.14
CA ARG A 35 20.65 2.66 -31.52
C ARG A 35 21.99 2.07 -31.98
N ASN A 36 23.01 2.16 -31.14
CA ASN A 36 24.17 1.30 -31.26
C ASN A 36 23.81 -0.09 -30.69
N ASP A 37 23.99 -1.12 -31.51
CA ASP A 37 23.80 -2.53 -31.15
C ASP A 37 24.83 -2.95 -30.09
N SER A 38 24.50 -2.76 -28.83
CA SER A 38 25.26 -3.29 -27.71
C SER A 38 24.30 -3.76 -26.61
N VAL A 39 24.36 -5.09 -26.37
CA VAL A 39 23.75 -5.84 -25.26
C VAL A 39 22.50 -5.16 -24.69
N SER A 40 21.32 -5.65 -25.08
CA SER A 40 20.04 -5.13 -24.56
C SER A 40 19.92 -5.42 -23.07
N HIS A 41 20.23 -4.44 -22.25
CA HIS A 41 19.92 -4.52 -20.81
C HIS A 41 18.40 -4.51 -20.62
N PRO A 42 17.87 -5.33 -19.71
CA PRO A 42 16.43 -5.36 -19.50
C PRO A 42 15.95 -3.99 -18.98
N LEU A 43 15.00 -3.37 -19.69
CA LEU A 43 14.37 -2.10 -19.31
C LEU A 43 13.64 -2.19 -17.97
N ILE A 44 13.32 -3.40 -17.51
CA ILE A 44 12.61 -3.69 -16.27
C ILE A 44 13.37 -4.78 -15.51
N ARG A 45 13.54 -4.59 -14.20
CA ARG A 45 14.13 -5.55 -13.27
C ARG A 45 13.07 -6.07 -12.33
N HIS A 46 12.97 -7.38 -12.21
CA HIS A 46 11.99 -8.09 -11.41
C HIS A 46 12.56 -8.48 -10.06
N GLN A 47 11.73 -8.51 -9.04
CA GLN A 47 12.10 -8.92 -7.69
C GLN A 47 11.00 -9.76 -7.06
N LEU A 48 11.39 -10.75 -6.28
CA LEU A 48 10.50 -11.50 -5.39
C LEU A 48 10.88 -11.19 -3.95
N GLY A 49 9.90 -10.98 -3.10
CA GLY A 49 10.09 -10.69 -1.69
C GLY A 49 9.22 -11.56 -0.81
N PHE A 50 9.75 -11.86 0.37
CA PHE A 50 9.01 -12.49 1.45
C PHE A 50 9.27 -11.73 2.74
N ASP A 51 8.20 -11.33 3.46
CA ASP A 51 8.30 -10.63 4.74
C ASP A 51 7.48 -11.36 5.81
N ILE A 52 7.99 -11.34 7.02
CA ILE A 52 7.27 -11.68 8.25
C ILE A 52 7.13 -10.40 9.07
N ARG A 53 5.91 -10.12 9.54
CA ARG A 53 5.60 -8.88 10.25
C ARG A 53 4.86 -9.19 11.56
N PRO A 54 5.58 -9.35 12.68
CA PRO A 54 4.96 -9.30 14.01
C PRO A 54 4.50 -7.88 14.32
N GLY A 55 3.37 -7.76 15.03
CA GLY A 55 2.82 -6.44 15.35
C GLY A 55 2.02 -6.43 16.64
N TYR A 56 1.87 -5.22 17.16
CA TYR A 56 1.03 -4.88 18.30
C TYR A 56 -0.20 -4.12 17.81
N ILE A 57 -1.39 -4.59 18.20
CA ILE A 57 -2.66 -3.95 17.88
C ILE A 57 -2.89 -2.82 18.88
N VAL A 58 -3.01 -1.59 18.38
CA VAL A 58 -3.31 -0.43 19.20
C VAL A 58 -4.74 -0.53 19.71
N SER A 59 -4.90 -0.61 21.03
CA SER A 59 -6.19 -0.78 21.68
C SER A 59 -6.98 0.55 21.67
N THR A 60 -7.82 0.71 20.66
CA THR A 60 -8.67 1.90 20.46
C THR A 60 -10.09 1.70 21.02
N HIS A 61 -10.44 0.48 21.46
CA HIS A 61 -11.78 0.10 21.87
C HIS A 61 -11.74 -0.97 22.98
N SER A 62 -12.76 -0.98 23.87
CA SER A 62 -12.92 -1.98 24.93
C SER A 62 -12.98 -3.41 24.40
N PHE A 63 -13.54 -3.61 23.20
CA PHE A 63 -13.55 -4.89 22.51
C PHE A 63 -12.13 -5.51 22.38
N LEU A 64 -11.12 -4.72 22.09
CA LEU A 64 -9.72 -5.17 22.03
C LEU A 64 -9.12 -5.40 23.43
N GLN A 65 -9.73 -4.84 24.47
CA GLN A 65 -9.27 -4.97 25.85
C GLN A 65 -9.85 -6.18 26.58
N GLY A 66 -10.75 -6.93 25.92
CA GLY A 66 -11.38 -8.13 26.48
C GLY A 66 -12.90 -8.06 26.60
N ASP A 67 -13.51 -6.93 26.21
CA ASP A 67 -14.97 -6.82 26.07
C ASP A 67 -15.43 -7.50 24.78
N ASN A 68 -15.20 -8.80 24.70
CA ASN A 68 -15.50 -9.67 23.57
C ASN A 68 -15.95 -11.05 24.06
N ALA A 69 -16.48 -11.90 23.17
CA ALA A 69 -17.08 -13.17 23.54
C ALA A 69 -16.08 -14.11 24.24
N GLN A 70 -14.79 -14.03 23.93
CA GLN A 70 -13.75 -14.84 24.54
C GLN A 70 -13.17 -14.22 25.82
N GLN A 71 -13.57 -13.00 26.20
CA GLN A 71 -13.04 -12.25 27.34
C GLN A 71 -11.51 -12.17 27.34
N LYS A 72 -10.92 -12.04 26.14
CA LYS A 72 -9.47 -12.02 25.95
C LYS A 72 -9.04 -10.75 25.26
N LYS A 73 -7.91 -10.22 25.73
CA LYS A 73 -7.23 -9.10 25.06
C LYS A 73 -6.75 -9.52 23.67
N ILE A 74 -6.98 -8.66 22.67
CA ILE A 74 -6.55 -8.84 21.29
C ILE A 74 -5.55 -7.74 21.00
N ASP A 75 -4.27 -8.00 21.20
CA ASP A 75 -3.20 -7.01 21.07
C ASP A 75 -2.02 -7.49 20.21
N GLN A 76 -2.08 -8.72 19.69
CA GLN A 76 -1.01 -9.30 18.89
C GLN A 76 -1.45 -9.52 17.44
N SER A 77 -0.52 -9.32 16.54
CA SER A 77 -0.69 -9.58 15.11
C SER A 77 0.57 -10.24 14.55
N LEU A 78 0.38 -11.17 13.62
CA LEU A 78 1.44 -11.75 12.83
C LEU A 78 0.97 -11.85 11.39
N SER A 79 1.82 -11.45 10.45
CA SER A 79 1.50 -11.58 9.03
C SER A 79 2.68 -12.07 8.20
N PHE A 80 2.33 -12.77 7.11
CA PHE A 80 3.27 -13.31 6.13
C PHE A 80 2.93 -12.72 4.78
N HIS A 81 3.91 -12.14 4.11
CA HIS A 81 3.72 -11.43 2.85
C HIS A 81 4.60 -12.03 1.76
N PHE A 82 4.00 -12.33 0.63
CA PHE A 82 4.71 -12.66 -0.59
C PHE A 82 4.51 -11.53 -1.60
N LYS A 83 5.60 -11.02 -2.17
CA LYS A 83 5.63 -9.81 -3.01
C LYS A 83 6.32 -10.07 -4.34
N TYR A 84 5.71 -9.58 -5.41
CA TYR A 84 6.38 -9.41 -6.68
C TYR A 84 6.53 -7.92 -6.95
N ALA A 85 7.76 -7.48 -7.19
CA ALA A 85 8.08 -6.11 -7.52
C ALA A 85 8.82 -6.01 -8.85
N PHE A 86 8.72 -4.84 -9.45
CA PHE A 86 9.58 -4.45 -10.55
C PHE A 86 10.09 -3.02 -10.36
N ARG A 87 11.21 -2.73 -10.99
CA ARG A 87 11.77 -1.40 -11.09
C ARG A 87 12.27 -1.15 -12.51
N PHE A 88 12.25 0.07 -12.94
CA PHE A 88 12.78 0.46 -14.23
C PHE A 88 14.32 0.42 -14.21
N GLY A 89 14.91 -0.12 -15.28
CA GLY A 89 16.35 -0.14 -15.48
C GLY A 89 16.91 1.26 -15.70
N LYS A 90 18.20 1.44 -15.43
CA LYS A 90 18.90 2.73 -15.54
C LYS A 90 18.94 3.29 -16.97
N GLU A 91 18.73 2.42 -17.97
CA GLU A 91 18.69 2.76 -19.39
C GLU A 91 17.36 3.42 -19.78
N SER A 92 16.30 3.20 -19.00
CA SER A 92 14.99 3.82 -19.23
C SER A 92 14.94 5.24 -18.65
N ASN A 93 14.15 6.12 -19.27
CA ASN A 93 13.93 7.47 -18.75
C ASN A 93 13.30 7.43 -17.33
N LEU A 94 12.36 6.51 -17.09
CA LEU A 94 11.75 6.33 -15.76
C LEU A 94 12.77 5.86 -14.72
N GLY A 95 13.66 4.93 -15.08
CA GLY A 95 14.72 4.47 -14.17
C GLY A 95 15.77 5.55 -13.88
N ARG A 96 15.99 6.49 -14.82
CA ARG A 96 16.89 7.64 -14.64
C ARG A 96 16.24 8.75 -13.81
N LEU A 97 14.91 8.96 -13.95
CA LEU A 97 14.14 9.90 -13.13
C LEU A 97 13.97 9.38 -11.69
N PHE A 98 13.70 8.08 -11.53
CA PHE A 98 13.39 7.45 -10.25
C PHE A 98 14.27 6.21 -10.00
N PRO A 99 15.58 6.37 -9.83
CA PRO A 99 16.55 5.26 -9.90
C PRO A 99 16.42 4.21 -8.80
N HIS A 100 15.73 4.54 -7.71
CA HIS A 100 15.59 3.66 -6.54
C HIS A 100 14.15 3.27 -6.24
N THR A 101 13.22 3.66 -7.10
CA THR A 101 11.81 3.34 -6.93
C THR A 101 11.52 1.93 -7.45
N TYR A 102 10.75 1.18 -6.69
CA TYR A 102 10.20 -0.11 -7.07
C TYR A 102 8.71 -0.12 -6.74
N GLN A 103 7.96 -0.92 -7.48
CA GLN A 103 6.52 -1.06 -7.30
C GLN A 103 6.09 -2.48 -7.66
N GLY A 104 4.92 -2.88 -7.19
CA GLY A 104 4.45 -4.24 -7.45
C GLY A 104 3.15 -4.59 -6.77
N ILE A 105 2.92 -5.89 -6.69
CA ILE A 105 1.75 -6.49 -6.06
C ILE A 105 2.18 -7.47 -4.99
N GLY A 106 1.39 -7.60 -3.94
CA GLY A 106 1.62 -8.55 -2.87
C GLY A 106 0.34 -9.26 -2.46
N VAL A 107 0.54 -10.45 -1.92
CA VAL A 107 -0.48 -11.21 -1.20
C VAL A 107 0.01 -11.45 0.21
N SER A 108 -0.89 -11.47 1.18
CA SER A 108 -0.51 -11.77 2.55
C SER A 108 -1.61 -12.48 3.32
N TYR A 109 -1.19 -13.19 4.35
CA TYR A 109 -2.06 -13.80 5.34
C TYR A 109 -1.79 -13.14 6.69
N HIS A 110 -2.86 -12.77 7.40
CA HIS A 110 -2.78 -12.15 8.72
C HIS A 110 -3.51 -13.00 9.76
N THR A 111 -2.91 -13.10 10.94
CA THR A 111 -3.58 -13.60 12.14
C THR A 111 -3.48 -12.57 13.25
N PHE A 112 -4.58 -12.40 13.96
CA PHE A 112 -4.68 -11.57 15.17
C PHE A 112 -4.80 -12.44 16.43
N PHE A 113 -4.53 -13.75 16.29
CA PHE A 113 -4.69 -14.78 17.34
C PHE A 113 -6.09 -14.81 17.93
N SER A 114 -7.08 -14.28 17.21
CA SER A 114 -8.49 -14.21 17.57
C SER A 114 -9.38 -14.60 16.37
N PRO A 115 -9.35 -15.86 15.93
CA PRO A 115 -10.06 -16.30 14.73
C PRO A 115 -11.59 -16.26 14.87
N VAL A 116 -12.10 -16.29 16.10
CA VAL A 116 -13.54 -16.21 16.40
C VAL A 116 -14.04 -14.78 16.25
N GLU A 117 -13.28 -13.79 16.74
CA GLU A 117 -13.67 -12.37 16.83
C GLU A 117 -13.34 -11.59 15.56
N LEU A 118 -12.12 -11.75 15.05
CA LEU A 118 -11.62 -10.98 13.91
C LEU A 118 -11.43 -11.82 12.65
N GLY A 119 -11.21 -13.14 12.79
CA GLY A 119 -10.82 -14.01 11.69
C GLY A 119 -9.34 -13.89 11.34
N ASN A 120 -8.97 -14.55 10.25
CA ASN A 120 -7.61 -14.52 9.69
C ASN A 120 -7.68 -14.05 8.23
N PRO A 121 -7.62 -12.74 7.96
CA PRO A 121 -7.81 -12.23 6.62
C PRO A 121 -6.62 -12.51 5.70
N VAL A 122 -6.96 -12.71 4.41
CA VAL A 122 -6.02 -12.73 3.30
C VAL A 122 -6.11 -11.39 2.56
N LEU A 123 -4.98 -10.87 2.11
CA LEU A 123 -4.90 -9.57 1.45
C LEU A 123 -4.34 -9.70 0.04
N VAL A 124 -4.81 -8.80 -0.82
CA VAL A 124 -4.17 -8.49 -2.10
C VAL A 124 -3.95 -6.98 -2.14
N TYR A 125 -2.73 -6.54 -2.46
CA TYR A 125 -2.37 -5.14 -2.41
C TYR A 125 -1.36 -4.76 -3.49
N ALA A 126 -1.40 -3.50 -3.92
CA ALA A 126 -0.33 -2.84 -4.64
C ALA A 126 0.63 -2.18 -3.63
N PHE A 127 1.89 -2.07 -3.98
CA PHE A 127 2.86 -1.36 -3.18
C PHE A 127 3.86 -0.59 -4.02
N GLN A 128 4.42 0.45 -3.43
CA GLN A 128 5.53 1.22 -3.97
C GLN A 128 6.49 1.56 -2.85
N GLY A 129 7.78 1.47 -3.15
CA GLY A 129 8.82 1.92 -2.25
C GLY A 129 9.92 2.65 -2.98
N SER A 130 10.67 3.43 -2.25
CA SER A 130 11.83 4.13 -2.77
C SER A 130 12.85 4.36 -1.67
N ARG A 131 14.11 4.53 -2.08
CA ARG A 131 15.19 4.87 -1.17
C ARG A 131 15.08 6.32 -0.69
N ILE A 132 15.16 6.49 0.62
CA ILE A 132 15.29 7.80 1.29
C ILE A 132 16.76 8.19 1.35
N ALA A 133 17.61 7.27 1.82
CA ALA A 133 19.04 7.54 2.01
C ALA A 133 19.89 6.28 1.81
N GLN A 134 21.10 6.48 1.29
CA GLN A 134 22.17 5.48 1.32
C GLN A 134 22.99 5.71 2.58
N LEU A 135 22.89 4.80 3.56
CA LEU A 135 23.58 4.93 4.85
C LEU A 135 25.02 4.42 4.79
N LEU A 136 25.21 3.26 4.12
CA LEU A 136 26.50 2.62 3.90
C LEU A 136 26.52 2.03 2.47
N PRO A 137 27.64 1.64 1.90
CA PRO A 137 27.72 1.12 0.52
C PRO A 137 26.74 0.00 0.20
N ARG A 138 26.35 -0.80 1.22
CA ARG A 138 25.42 -1.93 1.08
C ARG A 138 24.16 -1.79 1.93
N LEU A 139 23.95 -0.66 2.63
CA LEU A 139 22.84 -0.43 3.54
C LEU A 139 22.09 0.83 3.14
N SER A 140 20.81 0.72 2.85
CA SER A 140 19.92 1.85 2.57
C SER A 140 18.76 1.94 3.54
N LEU A 141 18.27 3.15 3.73
CA LEU A 141 16.98 3.43 4.36
C LEU A 141 15.97 3.70 3.25
N ASP A 142 14.90 2.90 3.21
CA ASP A 142 13.86 3.00 2.21
C ASP A 142 12.50 3.20 2.94
N TYR A 143 11.52 3.79 2.26
CA TYR A 143 10.12 3.72 2.64
C TYR A 143 9.38 2.77 1.70
N GLU A 144 8.27 2.21 2.18
CA GLU A 144 7.33 1.43 1.37
C GLU A 144 5.92 1.68 1.87
N TRP A 145 5.01 2.04 0.97
CA TRP A 145 3.60 2.10 1.28
C TRP A 145 2.85 1.01 0.50
N ASN A 146 1.80 0.48 1.11
CA ASN A 146 0.95 -0.56 0.53
C ASN A 146 -0.50 -0.11 0.62
N PHE A 147 -1.27 -0.42 -0.42
CA PHE A 147 -2.69 -0.18 -0.47
C PHE A 147 -3.40 -1.35 -1.14
N GLY A 148 -4.48 -1.85 -0.52
CA GLY A 148 -5.18 -3.01 -1.05
C GLY A 148 -6.47 -3.34 -0.33
N ALA A 149 -6.93 -4.57 -0.55
CA ALA A 149 -8.12 -5.11 0.04
C ALA A 149 -7.81 -6.38 0.84
N SER A 150 -8.48 -6.53 1.96
CA SER A 150 -8.41 -7.68 2.85
C SER A 150 -9.75 -8.40 2.90
N PHE A 151 -9.72 -9.73 2.93
CA PHE A 151 -10.87 -10.62 2.80
C PHE A 151 -10.85 -11.67 3.91
N GLY A 152 -12.03 -12.15 4.32
CA GLY A 152 -12.11 -13.24 5.29
C GLY A 152 -12.23 -12.77 6.75
N TRP A 153 -12.60 -11.52 6.96
CA TRP A 153 -12.90 -11.01 8.29
C TRP A 153 -14.15 -11.64 8.91
N LYS A 154 -14.11 -11.85 10.21
CA LYS A 154 -15.30 -12.05 11.03
C LYS A 154 -15.88 -10.68 11.35
N LYS A 155 -16.93 -10.31 10.62
CA LYS A 155 -17.59 -9.01 10.81
C LYS A 155 -18.54 -9.04 12.01
N TYR A 156 -18.98 -7.85 12.44
CA TYR A 156 -20.12 -7.69 13.32
C TYR A 156 -21.32 -8.48 12.83
N ASP A 157 -21.98 -9.16 13.75
CA ASP A 157 -23.21 -9.88 13.54
C ASP A 157 -23.96 -9.94 14.88
N GLU A 158 -25.24 -9.58 14.86
CA GLU A 158 -26.04 -9.45 16.08
C GLU A 158 -26.16 -10.74 16.90
N LEU A 159 -26.04 -11.90 16.26
CA LEU A 159 -26.17 -13.19 16.91
C LEU A 159 -24.82 -13.84 17.22
N SER A 160 -23.87 -13.78 16.31
CA SER A 160 -22.62 -14.55 16.38
C SER A 160 -21.39 -13.73 16.78
N ASN A 161 -21.43 -12.38 16.62
CA ASN A 161 -20.30 -11.50 16.96
C ASN A 161 -20.78 -10.07 17.32
N PRO A 162 -21.69 -9.94 18.32
CA PRO A 162 -22.37 -8.68 18.63
C PRO A 162 -21.45 -7.62 19.24
N GLN A 163 -20.33 -8.02 19.86
CA GLN A 163 -19.39 -7.11 20.52
C GLN A 163 -18.35 -6.53 19.54
N ASN A 164 -18.29 -7.01 18.29
CA ASN A 164 -17.31 -6.53 17.32
C ASN A 164 -17.68 -5.15 16.77
N VAL A 165 -17.16 -4.11 17.40
CA VAL A 165 -17.34 -2.71 16.98
C VAL A 165 -16.35 -2.24 15.95
N LEU A 166 -15.36 -3.07 15.57
CA LEU A 166 -14.27 -2.70 14.67
C LEU A 166 -14.56 -2.98 13.21
N VAL A 167 -15.22 -4.12 12.94
CA VAL A 167 -15.30 -4.68 11.59
C VAL A 167 -16.75 -4.95 11.19
N GLY A 168 -17.34 -4.10 10.40
CA GLY A 168 -18.71 -4.26 9.87
C GLY A 168 -18.77 -4.92 8.48
N SER A 169 -17.64 -5.24 7.86
CA SER A 169 -17.58 -5.80 6.50
C SER A 169 -16.65 -7.01 6.41
N LYS A 170 -16.96 -7.97 5.54
CA LYS A 170 -16.05 -9.07 5.19
C LYS A 170 -14.88 -8.65 4.33
N ILE A 171 -14.97 -7.45 3.72
CA ILE A 171 -13.92 -6.85 2.89
C ILE A 171 -13.58 -5.50 3.47
N ASN A 172 -12.31 -5.28 3.80
CA ASN A 172 -11.83 -4.01 4.31
C ASN A 172 -10.63 -3.53 3.50
N ALA A 173 -10.45 -2.22 3.42
CA ALA A 173 -9.24 -1.62 2.89
C ALA A 173 -8.05 -1.93 3.81
N TYR A 174 -6.90 -2.07 3.21
CA TYR A 174 -5.60 -2.24 3.84
C TYR A 174 -4.70 -1.11 3.42
N ILE A 175 -4.17 -0.37 4.39
CA ILE A 175 -3.21 0.70 4.20
C ILE A 175 -2.02 0.41 5.10
N ASN A 176 -0.81 0.47 4.55
CA ASN A 176 0.41 0.28 5.33
C ASN A 176 1.48 1.27 4.88
N LEU A 177 2.24 1.77 5.84
CA LEU A 177 3.45 2.56 5.63
C LEU A 177 4.58 1.96 6.46
N GLY A 178 5.69 1.67 5.84
CA GLY A 178 6.88 1.11 6.49
C GLY A 178 8.15 1.87 6.16
N PHE A 179 9.08 1.85 7.12
CA PHE A 179 10.47 2.32 6.95
C PHE A 179 11.41 1.14 7.15
N LEU A 180 12.30 0.95 6.18
CA LEU A 180 13.07 -0.28 6.01
C LEU A 180 14.56 0.02 5.89
N LEU A 181 15.35 -0.66 6.68
CA LEU A 181 16.77 -0.84 6.43
C LEU A 181 16.95 -2.02 5.48
N ASN A 182 17.47 -1.77 4.30
CA ASN A 182 17.74 -2.78 3.29
C ASN A 182 19.24 -3.02 3.19
N TRP A 183 19.68 -4.22 3.53
CA TRP A 183 21.08 -4.65 3.47
C TRP A 183 21.31 -5.56 2.27
N GLN A 184 22.15 -5.13 1.30
CA GLN A 184 22.58 -5.91 0.15
C GLN A 184 23.64 -6.94 0.58
N VAL A 185 23.21 -8.15 0.92
CA VAL A 185 24.10 -9.23 1.38
C VAL A 185 24.81 -9.92 0.21
N HIS A 186 24.15 -9.99 -0.93
CA HIS A 186 24.69 -10.55 -2.16
C HIS A 186 24.12 -9.79 -3.36
N ARG A 187 24.78 -9.85 -4.54
CA ARG A 187 24.32 -9.14 -5.74
C ARG A 187 22.84 -9.33 -6.09
N TYR A 188 22.27 -10.51 -5.78
CA TYR A 188 20.87 -10.84 -6.03
C TYR A 188 19.98 -10.79 -4.77
N TRP A 189 20.57 -10.70 -3.57
CA TRP A 189 19.83 -10.86 -2.33
C TRP A 189 19.96 -9.66 -1.42
N LYS A 190 18.83 -9.20 -0.91
CA LYS A 190 18.74 -8.19 0.15
C LYS A 190 18.00 -8.76 1.34
N LEU A 191 18.48 -8.42 2.53
CA LEU A 191 17.72 -8.54 3.77
C LEU A 191 17.09 -7.19 4.09
N ALA A 192 15.85 -7.22 4.57
CA ALA A 192 15.11 -6.05 4.98
C ALA A 192 14.72 -6.19 6.45
N ALA A 193 14.89 -5.14 7.23
CA ALA A 193 14.36 -5.03 8.57
C ALA A 193 13.78 -3.64 8.77
N GLY A 194 12.66 -3.51 9.50
CA GLY A 194 12.04 -2.20 9.65
C GLY A 194 10.83 -2.19 10.55
N VAL A 195 10.11 -1.07 10.50
CA VAL A 195 8.88 -0.83 11.24
C VAL A 195 7.75 -0.50 10.31
N ASP A 196 6.53 -0.89 10.69
CA ASP A 196 5.31 -0.72 9.91
C ASP A 196 4.18 -0.12 10.73
N LEU A 197 3.41 0.72 10.08
CA LEU A 197 2.11 1.19 10.54
C LEU A 197 1.05 0.64 9.58
N THR A 198 0.10 -0.12 10.11
CA THR A 198 -0.98 -0.73 9.32
C THR A 198 -2.33 -0.28 9.82
N HIS A 199 -3.24 0.01 8.88
CA HIS A 199 -4.62 0.35 9.15
C HIS A 199 -5.57 -0.48 8.30
N PHE A 200 -6.62 -1.03 8.95
CA PHE A 200 -7.73 -1.70 8.30
C PHE A 200 -9.03 -0.97 8.56
N SER A 201 -9.82 -0.70 7.54
CA SER A 201 -11.16 -0.13 7.67
C SER A 201 -12.00 -0.37 6.43
N ASN A 202 -13.32 -0.26 6.54
CA ASN A 202 -14.21 -0.33 5.39
C ASN A 202 -14.60 1.04 4.83
N GLY A 203 -13.99 2.14 5.31
CA GLY A 203 -14.29 3.49 4.86
C GLY A 203 -15.73 3.94 5.17
N ASN A 204 -16.35 3.43 6.24
CA ASN A 204 -17.74 3.67 6.62
C ASN A 204 -18.78 3.20 5.58
N THR A 205 -18.45 2.25 4.73
CA THR A 205 -19.42 1.64 3.81
C THR A 205 -20.38 0.70 4.54
N HIS A 206 -19.94 0.17 5.69
CA HIS A 206 -20.71 -0.68 6.61
C HIS A 206 -20.40 -0.30 8.05
N TYR A 207 -21.42 -0.35 8.88
CA TYR A 207 -21.29 -0.17 10.33
C TYR A 207 -21.23 -1.54 11.03
N PRO A 208 -20.46 -1.68 12.12
CA PRO A 208 -19.52 -0.73 12.69
C PRO A 208 -18.24 -0.60 11.86
N ASN A 209 -17.46 0.47 12.07
CA ASN A 209 -16.16 0.68 11.44
C ASN A 209 -15.21 1.40 12.39
N GLY A 210 -14.96 0.82 13.56
CA GLY A 210 -13.95 1.33 14.49
C GLY A 210 -12.52 1.25 13.93
N GLY A 211 -12.31 0.34 12.95
CA GLY A 211 -11.01 0.12 12.31
C GLY A 211 -10.03 -0.60 13.22
N LEU A 212 -8.95 -1.10 12.63
CA LEU A 212 -7.87 -1.79 13.34
C LEU A 212 -6.53 -1.17 12.97
N ASN A 213 -5.76 -0.75 13.98
CA ASN A 213 -4.44 -0.17 13.82
C ASN A 213 -3.38 -1.11 14.40
N VAL A 214 -2.32 -1.36 13.63
CA VAL A 214 -1.20 -2.22 14.05
C VAL A 214 0.10 -1.46 13.88
N ILE A 215 0.93 -1.47 14.92
CA ILE A 215 2.33 -1.04 14.88
C ILE A 215 3.17 -2.30 14.90
N GLY A 216 4.03 -2.50 13.90
CA GLY A 216 4.76 -3.75 13.76
C GLY A 216 6.22 -3.59 13.40
N GLY A 217 6.94 -4.68 13.58
CA GLY A 217 8.23 -4.89 12.96
C GLY A 217 8.08 -5.62 11.63
N ARG A 218 9.09 -5.51 10.78
CA ARG A 218 9.20 -6.27 9.54
C ARG A 218 10.59 -6.87 9.42
N VAL A 219 10.65 -8.15 9.07
CA VAL A 219 11.88 -8.80 8.64
C VAL A 219 11.57 -9.50 7.32
N GLY A 220 12.44 -9.34 6.33
CA GLY A 220 12.20 -9.91 5.02
C GLY A 220 13.45 -10.15 4.21
N ILE A 221 13.25 -10.90 3.12
CA ILE A 221 14.26 -11.20 2.13
C ILE A 221 13.73 -10.86 0.74
N VAL A 222 14.58 -10.26 -0.08
CA VAL A 222 14.24 -9.89 -1.45
C VAL A 222 15.27 -10.46 -2.40
N ARG A 223 14.81 -11.18 -3.42
CA ARG A 223 15.61 -11.70 -4.53
C ARG A 223 15.37 -10.89 -5.79
N THR A 224 16.43 -10.37 -6.38
CA THR A 224 16.39 -9.78 -7.72
C THR A 224 16.53 -10.88 -8.75
N LEU A 225 15.66 -10.86 -9.77
CA LEU A 225 15.64 -11.81 -10.87
C LEU A 225 16.31 -11.19 -12.11
N GLY A 226 16.95 -12.04 -12.94
CA GLY A 226 17.59 -11.63 -14.19
C GLY A 226 19.10 -11.44 -14.08
N ALA A 227 19.72 -11.11 -15.21
CA ALA A 227 21.16 -10.93 -15.32
C ALA A 227 21.61 -9.59 -14.69
N ASP A 228 22.83 -9.57 -14.19
CA ASP A 228 23.50 -8.36 -13.73
C ASP A 228 23.77 -7.37 -14.88
N GLU A 229 24.02 -6.13 -14.50
CA GLU A 229 24.70 -5.19 -15.40
C GLU A 229 26.05 -5.76 -15.78
N ALA A 230 26.37 -5.77 -17.07
CA ALA A 230 27.72 -6.16 -17.51
C ALA A 230 28.75 -5.26 -16.83
N PRO A 231 29.86 -5.82 -16.32
CA PRO A 231 30.95 -5.02 -15.80
C PRO A 231 31.40 -4.01 -16.86
N GLY A 232 31.43 -2.72 -16.51
CA GLY A 232 31.85 -1.67 -17.44
C GLY A 232 30.72 -1.00 -18.23
N SER A 233 29.45 -1.36 -18.01
CA SER A 233 28.35 -0.61 -18.63
C SER A 233 28.34 0.84 -18.14
N ILE A 234 28.37 1.79 -19.08
CA ILE A 234 28.23 3.22 -18.80
C ILE A 234 26.84 3.44 -18.21
N THR A 235 26.76 3.81 -16.94
CA THR A 235 25.47 4.16 -16.32
C THR A 235 25.09 5.56 -16.80
N PRO A 236 23.96 5.71 -17.52
CA PRO A 236 23.47 7.02 -17.95
C PRO A 236 23.25 7.92 -16.72
N GLY A 237 23.55 9.20 -16.86
CA GLY A 237 23.35 10.18 -15.81
C GLY A 237 21.89 10.28 -15.37
N ARG A 238 21.67 10.68 -14.12
CA ARG A 238 20.33 10.92 -13.58
C ARG A 238 19.61 12.02 -14.35
N LEU A 239 18.33 11.82 -14.61
CA LEU A 239 17.46 12.85 -15.19
C LEU A 239 16.77 13.67 -14.10
N PHE A 240 16.61 14.95 -14.36
CA PHE A 240 15.89 15.86 -13.47
C PHE A 240 14.77 16.56 -14.28
N ILE A 241 13.59 16.61 -13.69
CA ILE A 241 12.49 17.41 -14.20
C ILE A 241 12.74 18.86 -13.75
N LYS A 242 12.75 19.79 -14.71
CA LYS A 242 12.84 21.21 -14.37
C LYS A 242 11.59 21.65 -13.61
N PRO A 243 11.71 22.59 -12.64
CA PRO A 243 10.55 23.16 -11.97
C PRO A 243 9.51 23.67 -12.98
N HIS A 244 8.24 23.32 -12.76
CA HIS A 244 7.13 23.74 -13.63
C HIS A 244 5.80 23.68 -12.90
N VAL A 245 4.79 24.34 -13.43
CA VAL A 245 3.41 24.26 -12.96
C VAL A 245 2.70 23.12 -13.71
N SER A 246 1.93 22.32 -12.97
CA SER A 246 0.98 21.34 -13.49
C SER A 246 -0.38 21.54 -12.84
N TYR A 247 -1.41 20.91 -13.38
CA TYR A 247 -2.77 21.02 -12.85
C TYR A 247 -3.31 19.63 -12.54
N ASP A 248 -3.78 19.45 -11.30
CA ASP A 248 -4.42 18.21 -10.86
C ASP A 248 -5.95 18.42 -10.89
N LEU A 249 -6.67 17.52 -11.55
CA LEU A 249 -8.12 17.42 -11.51
C LEU A 249 -8.51 16.06 -10.92
N VAL A 250 -9.17 16.08 -9.78
CA VAL A 250 -9.63 14.87 -9.11
C VAL A 250 -11.15 14.90 -9.02
N ILE A 251 -11.80 13.90 -9.61
CA ILE A 251 -13.24 13.67 -9.49
C ILE A 251 -13.42 12.44 -8.63
N TYR A 252 -14.20 12.55 -7.56
CA TYR A 252 -14.43 11.43 -6.66
C TYR A 252 -15.89 11.23 -6.33
N GLY A 253 -16.25 9.97 -6.01
CA GLY A 253 -17.57 9.61 -5.51
C GLY A 253 -17.47 8.44 -4.55
N ALA A 254 -18.29 8.45 -3.53
CA ALA A 254 -18.37 7.40 -2.52
C ALA A 254 -19.78 7.27 -1.97
N THR A 255 -20.07 6.14 -1.32
CA THR A 255 -21.25 5.96 -0.50
C THR A 255 -20.84 5.70 0.93
N ARG A 256 -21.54 6.31 1.88
CA ARG A 256 -21.26 6.20 3.33
C ARG A 256 -22.53 5.83 4.08
N LYS A 257 -22.38 5.05 5.14
CA LYS A 257 -23.39 4.88 6.19
C LYS A 257 -23.02 5.78 7.37
N ARG A 258 -24.01 6.30 8.08
CA ARG A 258 -23.82 7.07 9.31
C ARG A 258 -24.43 6.32 10.48
N GLY A 259 -23.75 6.37 11.62
CA GLY A 259 -24.25 5.98 12.91
C GLY A 259 -24.33 7.20 13.83
N LEU A 260 -25.28 7.23 14.73
CA LEU A 260 -25.29 8.10 15.89
C LEU A 260 -24.65 7.35 17.05
N ILE A 261 -23.60 7.93 17.62
CA ILE A 261 -22.98 7.43 18.85
C ILE A 261 -23.46 8.35 19.96
N GLY A 262 -24.37 7.85 20.79
CA GLY A 262 -24.76 8.49 22.05
C GLY A 262 -24.13 7.72 23.22
N ASP A 263 -24.17 8.30 24.42
CA ASP A 263 -23.57 7.70 25.63
C ASP A 263 -24.15 6.33 25.95
N ASP A 264 -25.43 6.08 25.58
CA ASP A 264 -26.14 4.83 25.89
C ASP A 264 -26.67 4.06 24.67
N VAL A 265 -26.64 4.64 23.47
CA VAL A 265 -27.22 4.01 22.27
C VAL A 265 -26.40 4.37 21.03
N SER A 266 -25.87 3.35 20.35
CA SER A 266 -25.39 3.52 18.98
C SER A 266 -26.45 3.01 18.02
N SER A 267 -27.02 3.91 17.22
CA SER A 267 -28.00 3.57 16.19
C SER A 267 -27.51 3.94 14.79
N LEU A 268 -27.83 3.08 13.82
CA LEU A 268 -27.60 3.38 12.41
C LEU A 268 -28.68 4.32 11.91
N ILE A 269 -28.28 5.39 11.23
CA ILE A 269 -29.20 6.19 10.43
C ILE A 269 -29.58 5.35 9.20
N PRO A 270 -30.87 5.08 8.95
CA PRO A 270 -31.29 4.30 7.79
C PRO A 270 -30.80 4.92 6.48
N GLY A 271 -30.37 4.05 5.55
CA GLY A 271 -29.99 4.47 4.21
C GLY A 271 -28.48 4.59 3.98
N SER A 272 -28.12 5.00 2.78
CA SER A 272 -26.76 5.27 2.34
C SER A 272 -26.69 6.67 1.76
N PHE A 273 -25.66 7.40 2.17
CA PHE A 273 -25.44 8.79 1.73
C PHE A 273 -24.40 8.80 0.62
N GLY A 274 -24.75 9.37 -0.53
CA GLY A 274 -23.80 9.63 -1.61
C GLY A 274 -22.92 10.84 -1.27
N VAL A 275 -21.64 10.72 -1.57
CA VAL A 275 -20.67 11.82 -1.52
C VAL A 275 -20.01 11.89 -2.89
N ALA A 276 -20.00 13.07 -3.48
CA ALA A 276 -19.27 13.33 -4.72
C ALA A 276 -18.57 14.69 -4.61
N GLY A 277 -17.45 14.81 -5.29
CA GLY A 277 -16.74 16.08 -5.33
C GLY A 277 -15.77 16.16 -6.49
N ILE A 278 -15.36 17.38 -6.77
CA ILE A 278 -14.34 17.73 -7.74
C ILE A 278 -13.31 18.59 -7.01
N ASN A 279 -12.05 18.24 -7.16
CA ASN A 279 -10.93 19.07 -6.70
C ASN A 279 -10.09 19.45 -7.91
N PHE A 280 -9.79 20.72 -8.05
CA PHE A 280 -8.86 21.25 -9.03
C PHE A 280 -7.77 22.00 -8.28
N ALA A 281 -6.51 21.61 -8.49
CA ALA A 281 -5.37 22.20 -7.80
C ALA A 281 -4.25 22.54 -8.80
N PRO A 282 -3.82 23.81 -8.90
CA PRO A 282 -2.56 24.15 -9.50
C PRO A 282 -1.40 23.65 -8.61
N MET A 283 -0.46 22.92 -9.19
CA MET A 283 0.65 22.28 -8.48
C MET A 283 1.98 22.85 -9.01
N TYR A 284 2.84 23.30 -8.10
CA TYR A 284 4.22 23.64 -8.46
C TYR A 284 5.14 22.45 -8.19
N ASN A 285 5.76 21.93 -9.21
CA ASN A 285 6.70 20.81 -9.15
C ASN A 285 8.11 21.37 -8.94
N PHE A 286 8.67 21.16 -7.74
CA PHE A 286 10.02 21.64 -7.38
C PHE A 286 11.11 20.74 -7.96
N ASN A 287 10.84 19.45 -8.04
CA ASN A 287 11.76 18.42 -8.54
C ASN A 287 11.01 17.12 -8.84
N ASN A 288 11.74 16.04 -9.14
CA ASN A 288 11.18 14.72 -9.46
C ASN A 288 10.30 14.10 -8.34
N TYR A 289 10.43 14.57 -7.09
CA TYR A 289 9.83 13.91 -5.91
C TYR A 289 8.88 14.80 -5.13
N PHE A 290 9.06 16.12 -5.22
CA PHE A 290 8.31 17.05 -4.41
C PHE A 290 7.53 18.05 -5.25
N ARG A 291 6.22 18.11 -5.00
CA ARG A 291 5.32 19.12 -5.54
C ARG A 291 4.38 19.61 -4.45
N ALA A 292 3.96 20.84 -4.52
CA ALA A 292 2.96 21.42 -3.64
C ALA A 292 1.97 22.27 -4.44
N GLY A 293 0.75 22.38 -3.96
CA GLY A 293 -0.33 23.15 -4.57
C GLY A 293 -1.36 23.57 -3.54
N LEU A 294 -2.25 24.44 -3.97
CA LEU A 294 -3.35 25.00 -3.16
C LEU A 294 -4.69 24.45 -3.65
#